data_09ac8f2c675e764c4ceb84c58e1ddc93
#
_entry.id   09ac8f2c675e764c4ceb84c58e1ddc93
#
_cell.length_a   1.000
_cell.length_b   1.000
_cell.length_c   1.000
_cell.angle_alpha   90.00
_cell.angle_beta   90.00
_cell.angle_gamma   90.00
#
_symmetry.space_group_name_H-M   'P 1'
#
loop_
_entity.id
_entity.type
_entity.pdbx_description
1 polymer ?
#
loop_
_entity_poly.entity_id
_entity_poly.type
_entity_poly.pdbx_seq_one_letter_code
_entity_poly.pdbx_strand_id
1 'polypeptide(L)'
;MTDPKKTLEVRHNRTTSEIPLDQIYYLESDLRQINVYGDIPHQPICTFYGKIADLPAMLYENGFLQVGRSDVVNLQYVRSIRNYKVELRSGVELNASRQDFAAIRSAWLEWKGQFGDE
;
A
#
# COMPACT_ATOMS: atom_id res chain seq x y z
N MET A 1 -19.76 -4.22 10.26
CA MET A 1 -18.80 -5.17 10.65
C MET A 1 -17.81 -5.45 9.56
N THR A 2 -16.61 -5.48 9.90
CA THR A 2 -15.55 -5.68 8.95
C THR A 2 -15.44 -7.13 8.54
N ASP A 3 -15.28 -7.35 7.27
CA ASP A 3 -14.90 -8.65 6.81
C ASP A 3 -13.47 -8.89 7.28
N PRO A 4 -13.27 -9.81 8.21
CA PRO A 4 -11.99 -9.92 8.88
C PRO A 4 -10.88 -10.48 8.01
N LYS A 5 -11.21 -11.07 6.88
CA LYS A 5 -10.19 -11.84 6.17
C LYS A 5 -10.01 -11.44 4.75
N LYS A 6 -10.01 -10.15 4.49
CA LYS A 6 -9.67 -9.73 3.14
C LYS A 6 -8.19 -9.97 2.90
N THR A 7 -7.88 -10.63 1.80
CA THR A 7 -6.52 -11.02 1.49
C THR A 7 -6.18 -10.65 0.06
N LEU A 8 -4.89 -10.47 -0.18
CA LEU A 8 -4.36 -10.36 -1.52
C LEU A 8 -3.85 -11.74 -1.94
N GLU A 9 -4.38 -12.25 -3.03
CA GLU A 9 -3.93 -13.51 -3.56
C GLU A 9 -2.74 -13.27 -4.48
N VAL A 10 -1.65 -13.98 -4.23
CA VAL A 10 -0.40 -13.82 -4.97
C VAL A 10 0.02 -15.17 -5.53
N ARG A 11 0.35 -15.19 -6.82
CA ARG A 11 0.86 -16.41 -7.47
C ARG A 11 2.30 -16.18 -7.86
N HIS A 12 3.16 -17.07 -7.40
CA HIS A 12 4.59 -16.98 -7.69
C HIS A 12 5.14 -18.39 -7.75
N ASN A 13 5.80 -18.73 -8.87
CA ASN A 13 6.41 -20.05 -9.05
C ASN A 13 5.43 -21.17 -8.80
N ARG A 14 4.21 -21.07 -9.36
CA ARG A 14 3.16 -22.07 -9.24
C ARG A 14 2.62 -22.24 -7.84
N THR A 15 3.01 -21.35 -6.94
CA THR A 15 2.51 -21.36 -5.58
C THR A 15 1.54 -20.20 -5.42
N THR A 16 0.42 -20.46 -4.77
CA THR A 16 -0.55 -19.42 -4.46
C THR A 16 -0.50 -19.16 -2.97
N SER A 17 -0.38 -17.89 -2.61
CA SER A 17 -0.37 -17.44 -1.23
C SER A 17 -1.43 -16.39 -1.03
N GLU A 18 -1.98 -16.32 0.16
CA GLU A 18 -2.92 -15.27 0.53
C GLU A 18 -2.33 -14.46 1.64
N ILE A 19 -2.26 -13.15 1.44
CA ILE A 19 -1.67 -12.24 2.41
C ILE A 19 -2.77 -11.35 2.95
N PRO A 20 -3.04 -11.40 4.26
CA PRO A 20 -4.07 -10.52 4.82
C PRO A 20 -3.72 -9.06 4.55
N LEU A 21 -4.71 -8.29 4.14
CA LEU A 21 -4.47 -6.89 3.79
C LEU A 21 -3.95 -6.10 4.97
N ASP A 22 -4.34 -6.45 6.19
CA ASP A 22 -3.89 -5.72 7.36
C ASP A 22 -2.43 -5.99 7.71
N GLN A 23 -1.77 -6.92 7.02
CA GLN A 23 -0.35 -7.14 7.19
C GLN A 23 0.48 -6.39 6.17
N ILE A 24 -0.16 -5.78 5.18
CA ILE A 24 0.54 -5.11 4.09
C ILE A 24 0.62 -3.62 4.41
N TYR A 25 1.85 -3.11 4.45
CA TYR A 25 2.09 -1.69 4.63
C TYR A 25 2.16 -0.97 3.30
N TYR A 26 2.86 -1.55 2.33
CA TYR A 26 2.88 -0.98 0.98
C TYR A 26 3.37 -2.00 -0.02
N LEU A 27 3.12 -1.71 -1.30
CA LEU A 27 3.60 -2.52 -2.41
C LEU A 27 4.44 -1.62 -3.29
N GLU A 28 5.52 -2.19 -3.80
CA GLU A 28 6.45 -1.43 -4.62
C GLU A 28 6.70 -2.16 -5.92
N SER A 29 6.60 -1.44 -7.02
CA SER A 29 6.93 -1.98 -8.33
C SER A 29 8.42 -1.80 -8.58
N ASP A 30 9.10 -2.89 -8.90
CA ASP A 30 10.51 -2.87 -9.22
C ASP A 30 10.70 -3.68 -10.49
N LEU A 31 10.85 -2.98 -11.61
CA LEU A 31 10.92 -3.59 -12.93
C LEU A 31 9.62 -4.36 -13.18
N ARG A 32 9.70 -5.68 -13.26
CA ARG A 32 8.52 -6.50 -13.55
C ARG A 32 8.00 -7.23 -12.33
N GLN A 33 8.43 -6.79 -11.16
CA GLN A 33 8.07 -7.44 -9.91
C GLN A 33 7.35 -6.48 -9.01
N ILE A 34 6.49 -7.04 -8.17
CA ILE A 34 5.86 -6.31 -7.09
C ILE A 34 6.38 -6.88 -5.79
N ASN A 35 6.98 -6.03 -4.98
CA ASN A 35 7.42 -6.40 -3.64
C ASN A 35 6.35 -5.98 -2.65
N VAL A 36 5.94 -6.90 -1.80
CA VAL A 36 4.93 -6.64 -0.78
C VAL A 36 5.63 -6.48 0.56
N TYR A 37 5.45 -5.33 1.19
CA TYR A 37 6.14 -5.02 2.45
C TYR A 37 5.17 -4.95 3.62
N GLY A 38 5.63 -5.44 4.76
CA GLY A 38 4.89 -5.35 6.01
C GLY A 38 5.55 -4.39 6.97
N ASP A 39 5.55 -4.75 8.25
CA ASP A 39 6.05 -3.85 9.30
C ASP A 39 7.56 -3.85 9.45
N ILE A 40 8.26 -4.77 8.81
CA ILE A 40 9.72 -4.82 8.90
C ILE A 40 10.28 -4.03 7.71
N PRO A 41 10.98 -2.91 7.96
CA PRO A 41 11.47 -2.08 6.87
C PRO A 41 12.40 -2.83 5.94
N HIS A 42 12.20 -2.60 4.64
CA HIS A 42 13.11 -3.07 3.58
C HIS A 42 13.19 -4.58 3.46
N GLN A 43 12.26 -5.30 4.08
CA GLN A 43 12.22 -6.76 4.00
C GLN A 43 10.86 -7.18 3.47
N PRO A 44 10.76 -7.59 2.19
CA PRO A 44 9.45 -7.94 1.63
C PRO A 44 8.87 -9.19 2.28
N ILE A 45 7.57 -9.19 2.48
CA ILE A 45 6.85 -10.39 2.86
C ILE A 45 6.90 -11.39 1.71
N CYS A 46 6.73 -10.90 0.49
CA CYS A 46 6.81 -11.73 -0.69
C CYS A 46 7.02 -10.84 -1.92
N THR A 47 7.34 -11.49 -3.03
CA THR A 47 7.54 -10.82 -4.31
C THR A 47 6.84 -11.65 -5.38
N PHE A 48 6.22 -10.98 -6.33
CA PHE A 48 5.59 -11.69 -7.44
C PHE A 48 5.72 -10.85 -8.72
N TYR A 49 5.57 -11.51 -9.87
CA TYR A 49 5.61 -10.81 -11.14
C TYR A 49 4.31 -10.06 -11.37
N GLY A 50 4.42 -8.83 -11.84
CA GLY A 50 3.24 -8.06 -12.15
C GLY A 50 3.55 -6.58 -12.24
N LYS A 51 2.49 -5.82 -12.53
CA LYS A 51 2.55 -4.37 -12.64
C LYS A 51 1.54 -3.76 -11.69
N ILE A 52 1.81 -2.52 -11.28
CA ILE A 52 0.85 -1.82 -10.43
C ILE A 52 -0.51 -1.71 -11.12
N ALA A 53 -0.51 -1.51 -12.45
CA ALA A 53 -1.76 -1.38 -13.18
C ALA A 53 -2.63 -2.64 -13.11
N ASP A 54 -2.03 -3.78 -12.80
CA ASP A 54 -2.74 -5.05 -12.76
C ASP A 54 -3.16 -5.45 -11.35
N LEU A 55 -2.88 -4.62 -10.35
CA LEU A 55 -3.29 -4.92 -8.99
C LEU A 55 -4.82 -4.90 -8.89
N PRO A 56 -5.41 -5.76 -8.07
CA PRO A 56 -6.86 -5.84 -8.01
C PRO A 56 -7.49 -4.59 -7.40
N ALA A 57 -8.64 -4.23 -7.95
CA ALA A 57 -9.36 -3.04 -7.50
C ALA A 57 -9.72 -3.11 -6.02
N MET A 58 -9.86 -4.31 -5.48
CA MET A 58 -10.27 -4.45 -4.08
C MET A 58 -9.25 -3.87 -3.12
N LEU A 59 -7.97 -3.72 -3.54
CA LEU A 59 -7.01 -3.04 -2.69
C LEU A 59 -7.43 -1.59 -2.47
N TYR A 60 -7.78 -0.91 -3.56
CA TYR A 60 -8.15 0.50 -3.47
C TYR A 60 -9.49 0.68 -2.75
N GLU A 61 -10.35 -0.32 -2.83
CA GLU A 61 -11.61 -0.30 -2.10
C GLU A 61 -11.42 -0.51 -0.60
N ASN A 62 -10.24 -0.96 -0.21
CA ASN A 62 -9.95 -1.27 1.19
C ASN A 62 -8.84 -0.38 1.75
N GLY A 63 -8.73 0.84 1.25
CA GLY A 63 -7.86 1.82 1.87
C GLY A 63 -6.44 1.85 1.35
N PHE A 64 -6.19 1.26 0.21
CA PHE A 64 -4.89 1.41 -0.44
C PHE A 64 -4.94 2.56 -1.42
N LEU A 65 -3.81 3.21 -1.63
CA LEU A 65 -3.73 4.38 -2.49
C LEU A 65 -2.38 4.41 -3.19
N GLN A 66 -2.40 4.61 -4.50
CA GLN A 66 -1.16 4.79 -5.24
C GLN A 66 -0.63 6.19 -5.00
N VAL A 67 0.61 6.29 -4.53
CA VAL A 67 1.17 7.59 -4.16
C VAL A 67 2.30 8.04 -5.08
N GLY A 68 2.71 7.17 -6.00
CA GLY A 68 3.73 7.52 -6.96
C GLY A 68 3.69 6.51 -8.08
N ARG A 69 4.69 6.58 -8.95
CA ARG A 69 4.73 5.65 -10.07
C ARG A 69 4.86 4.20 -9.64
N SER A 70 5.56 3.99 -8.54
CA SER A 70 5.98 2.65 -8.15
C SER A 70 5.43 2.19 -6.82
N ASP A 71 4.65 3.01 -6.13
CA ASP A 71 4.29 2.70 -4.75
C ASP A 71 2.80 2.81 -4.52
N VAL A 72 2.25 1.80 -3.85
CA VAL A 72 0.86 1.77 -3.39
C VAL A 72 0.91 1.53 -1.89
N VAL A 73 0.31 2.42 -1.11
CA VAL A 73 0.39 2.35 0.35
C VAL A 73 -0.95 1.96 0.94
N ASN A 74 -0.89 1.31 2.10
CA ASN A 74 -2.06 1.05 2.91
C ASN A 74 -2.25 2.24 3.84
N LEU A 75 -3.35 2.98 3.66
CA LEU A 75 -3.54 4.25 4.36
C LEU A 75 -3.57 4.09 5.87
N GLN A 76 -4.00 2.94 6.38
CA GLN A 76 -4.05 2.76 7.83
C GLN A 76 -2.66 2.76 8.48
N TYR A 77 -1.61 2.57 7.69
CA TYR A 77 -0.24 2.56 8.22
C TYR A 77 0.54 3.81 7.87
N VAL A 78 -0.12 4.82 7.31
CA VAL A 78 0.52 6.09 7.00
C VAL A 78 0.53 6.93 8.28
N ARG A 79 1.73 7.40 8.63
CA ARG A 79 1.91 8.27 9.79
C ARG A 79 1.76 9.73 9.43
N SER A 80 2.37 10.13 8.32
CA SER A 80 2.30 11.52 7.88
C SER A 80 2.49 11.61 6.38
N ILE A 81 1.93 12.67 5.81
CA ILE A 81 2.14 13.00 4.40
C ILE A 81 2.46 14.48 4.36
N ARG A 82 3.72 14.81 4.05
CA ARG A 82 4.17 16.20 3.97
C ARG A 82 5.47 16.26 3.20
N ASN A 83 5.73 17.42 2.63
CA ASN A 83 6.97 17.67 1.89
C ASN A 83 7.20 16.63 0.79
N TYR A 84 6.10 16.23 0.13
CA TYR A 84 6.14 15.26 -0.96
C TYR A 84 6.65 13.90 -0.51
N LYS A 85 6.47 13.58 0.76
CA LYS A 85 6.85 12.27 1.29
C LYS A 85 5.71 11.67 2.09
N VAL A 86 5.60 10.36 1.97
CA VAL A 86 4.67 9.55 2.76
C VAL A 86 5.50 8.78 3.76
N GLU A 87 5.28 9.04 5.03
CA GLU A 87 5.98 8.30 6.08
C GLU A 87 5.05 7.24 6.65
N LEU A 88 5.51 6.01 6.69
CA LEU A 88 4.75 4.90 7.22
C LEU A 88 5.10 4.68 8.69
N ARG A 89 4.23 3.97 9.40
CA ARG A 89 4.44 3.70 10.81
C ARG A 89 5.66 2.82 11.06
N SER A 90 6.10 2.10 10.04
CA SER A 90 7.34 1.31 10.14
C SER A 90 8.60 2.15 10.07
N GLY A 91 8.46 3.44 9.72
CA GLY A 91 9.60 4.32 9.54
C GLY A 91 10.04 4.49 8.10
N VAL A 92 9.49 3.71 7.21
CA VAL A 92 9.82 3.82 5.79
C VAL A 92 9.23 5.11 5.24
N GLU A 93 10.00 5.82 4.42
CA GLU A 93 9.53 7.00 3.70
C GLU A 93 9.49 6.71 2.22
N LEU A 94 8.38 7.10 1.59
CA LEU A 94 8.22 6.95 0.16
C LEU A 94 8.01 8.32 -0.46
N ASN A 95 8.48 8.48 -1.70
CA ASN A 95 8.27 9.73 -2.41
C ASN A 95 6.88 9.75 -3.01
N ALA A 96 6.15 10.82 -2.77
CA ALA A 96 4.83 11.00 -3.36
C ALA A 96 4.97 11.79 -4.66
N SER A 97 4.07 11.53 -5.58
CA SER A 97 4.01 12.28 -6.82
C SER A 97 3.78 13.75 -6.51
N ARG A 98 4.64 14.63 -7.04
CA ARG A 98 4.48 16.07 -6.84
C ARG A 98 3.20 16.57 -7.49
N GLN A 99 2.91 16.04 -8.66
CA GLN A 99 1.74 16.46 -9.41
C GLN A 99 0.45 16.13 -8.67
N ASP A 100 0.42 14.99 -8.00
CA ASP A 100 -0.79 14.50 -7.34
C ASP A 100 -0.76 14.68 -5.83
N PHE A 101 0.22 15.40 -5.31
CA PHE A 101 0.45 15.44 -3.87
C PHE A 101 -0.77 15.93 -3.11
N ALA A 102 -1.41 16.99 -3.59
CA ALA A 102 -2.57 17.53 -2.89
C ALA A 102 -3.71 16.52 -2.85
N ALA A 103 -3.93 15.81 -3.95
CA ALA A 103 -4.98 14.79 -4.00
C ALA A 103 -4.65 13.62 -3.10
N ILE A 104 -3.38 13.23 -3.06
CA ILE A 104 -2.93 12.13 -2.19
C ILE A 104 -3.17 12.49 -0.73
N ARG A 105 -2.78 13.69 -0.34
CA ARG A 105 -2.93 14.13 1.03
C ARG A 105 -4.41 14.25 1.40
N SER A 106 -5.22 14.77 0.49
CA SER A 106 -6.66 14.88 0.73
C SER A 106 -7.31 13.51 0.91
N ALA A 107 -6.92 12.55 0.10
CA ALA A 107 -7.47 11.21 0.19
C ALA A 107 -7.13 10.59 1.55
N TRP A 108 -5.90 10.80 2.03
CA TRP A 108 -5.50 10.28 3.34
C TRP A 108 -6.30 10.94 4.45
N LEU A 109 -6.46 12.26 4.40
CA LEU A 109 -7.21 12.97 5.43
C LEU A 109 -8.67 12.53 5.45
N GLU A 110 -9.25 12.33 4.28
CA GLU A 110 -10.62 11.86 4.17
C GLU A 110 -10.76 10.46 4.75
N TRP A 111 -9.81 9.59 4.43
CA TRP A 111 -9.82 8.24 4.97
C TRP A 111 -9.72 8.26 6.50
N LYS A 112 -8.84 9.10 7.04
CA LYS A 112 -8.69 9.22 8.49
C LYS A 112 -9.98 9.66 9.14
N GLY A 113 -10.71 10.56 8.49
CA GLY A 113 -11.97 11.03 9.04
C GLY A 113 -13.03 9.95 9.11
N GLN A 114 -12.95 8.96 8.24
CA GLN A 114 -13.94 7.89 8.20
C GLN A 114 -13.53 6.69 9.04
N PHE A 115 -12.25 6.36 9.09
CA PHE A 115 -11.81 5.10 9.65
C PHE A 115 -10.71 5.26 10.68
N GLY A 116 -10.07 6.38 10.62
CA GLY A 116 -8.85 6.51 11.36
C GLY A 116 -8.97 6.86 12.78
N ASP A 117 -9.65 7.18 13.22
CA ASP A 117 -9.50 7.71 14.37
C ASP A 117 -9.40 7.48 15.48
N GLU A 118 -9.36 7.59 15.88
CA GLU A 118 -9.23 7.69 16.94
C GLU A 118 -8.43 7.80 17.41
#